data_b90d63220691d6074972857e12b3103e
#
_entry.id   b90d63220691d6074972857e12b3103e
#
_cell.length_a   1.000
_cell.length_b   1.000
_cell.length_c   1.000
_cell.angle_alpha   90.00
_cell.angle_beta   90.00
_cell.angle_gamma   90.00
#
_symmetry.space_group_name_H-M   'P 1'
#
loop_
_entity.id
_entity.type
_entity.pdbx_description
1 polymer ?
#
loop_
_entity_poly.entity_id
_entity_poly.type
_entity_poly.pdbx_seq_one_letter_code
_entity_poly.pdbx_strand_id
1 'polypeptide(L)' 'HTHETNSEIIFMLKGQGVVLYDDGKEVLTAGNCHFCPKGHSHSLRNESDQVIEFYAVVPEQ' A
#
# COMPACT_ATOMS: atom_id res chain seq x y z
N HIS A 1 0.91 5.56 -7.18
CA HIS A 1 -0.32 5.48 -7.98
C HIS A 1 -1.33 6.53 -7.56
N THR A 2 -2.14 6.92 -8.51
CA THR A 2 -3.30 7.76 -8.25
C THR A 2 -4.53 6.99 -8.70
N HIS A 3 -5.46 6.80 -7.78
CA HIS A 3 -6.71 6.09 -8.07
C HIS A 3 -7.85 7.10 -8.04
N GLU A 4 -8.33 7.47 -9.20
CA GLU A 4 -9.39 8.48 -9.30
C GLU A 4 -10.77 7.87 -9.16
N THR A 5 -10.91 6.61 -9.49
CA THR A 5 -12.22 5.95 -9.51
C THR A 5 -12.30 4.75 -8.57
N ASN A 6 -11.16 4.22 -8.14
CA ASN A 6 -11.12 3.01 -7.32
C ASN A 6 -10.35 3.24 -6.03
N SER A 7 -10.72 2.51 -5.00
CA SER A 7 -9.88 2.41 -3.81
C SER A 7 -8.94 1.22 -3.98
N GLU A 8 -7.98 1.09 -3.07
CA GLU A 8 -7.06 -0.04 -3.08
C GLU A 8 -6.73 -0.45 -1.66
N ILE A 9 -6.63 -1.75 -1.45
CA ILE A 9 -6.21 -2.31 -0.17
C ILE A 9 -4.95 -3.12 -0.42
N ILE A 10 -3.89 -2.82 0.32
CA ILE A 10 -2.62 -3.52 0.21
C ILE A 10 -2.45 -4.41 1.43
N PHE A 11 -2.23 -5.69 1.21
CA PHE A 11 -1.98 -6.65 2.28
C PHE A 11 -0.51 -7.07 2.23
N MET A 12 0.22 -6.80 3.30
CA MET A 12 1.62 -7.20 3.39
C MET A 12 1.69 -8.62 3.91
N LEU A 13 2.27 -9.51 3.12
CA LEU A 13 2.36 -10.93 3.45
C LEU A 13 3.70 -11.29 4.07
N LYS A 14 4.77 -10.63 3.63
CA LYS A 14 6.10 -10.95 4.11
C LYS A 14 6.97 -9.71 4.02
N GLY A 15 7.74 -9.47 5.05
CA GLY A 15 8.68 -8.35 5.07
C GLY A 15 8.05 -7.06 5.53
N GLN A 16 8.69 -5.97 5.19
CA GLN A 16 8.28 -4.65 5.64
C GLN A 16 8.42 -3.66 4.49
N GLY A 17 7.38 -2.92 4.23
CA GLY A 17 7.39 -1.89 3.21
C GLY A 17 6.99 -0.54 3.79
N VAL A 18 7.13 0.50 2.99
CA VAL A 18 6.72 1.85 3.37
C VAL A 18 5.69 2.32 2.36
N VAL A 19 4.54 2.72 2.86
CA VAL A 19 3.48 3.30 2.03
C VAL A 19 3.58 4.81 2.11
N LEU A 20 3.71 5.44 0.96
CA LEU A 20 3.76 6.90 0.85
C LEU A 20 2.42 7.38 0.32
N TYR A 21 1.86 8.39 0.94
CA TYR A 21 0.57 8.93 0.53
C TYR A 21 0.57 10.45 0.69
N ASP A 22 -0.57 11.08 0.40
CA ASP A 22 -0.66 12.54 0.31
C ASP A 22 -0.15 13.27 1.54
N ASP A 23 -0.47 12.75 2.72
CA ASP A 23 -0.19 13.42 3.98
C ASP A 23 1.01 12.89 4.71
N GLY A 24 1.70 11.89 4.16
CA GLY A 24 2.83 11.32 4.88
C GLY A 24 3.14 9.91 4.45
N LYS A 25 3.61 9.12 5.39
CA LYS A 25 3.99 7.74 5.13
C LYS A 25 3.72 6.89 6.36
N GLU A 26 3.61 5.58 6.12
CA GLU A 26 3.53 4.64 7.23
C GLU A 26 4.27 3.36 6.86
N VAL A 27 4.74 2.66 7.88
CA VAL A 27 5.41 1.38 7.71
C VAL A 27 4.35 0.29 7.73
N LEU A 28 4.42 -0.58 6.73
CA LEU A 28 3.48 -1.69 6.60
C LEU A 28 4.24 -2.99 6.79
N THR A 29 3.89 -3.73 7.82
CA THR A 29 4.58 -4.98 8.16
C THR A 29 3.70 -6.17 7.87
N ALA A 30 4.31 -7.36 7.85
CA ALA A 30 3.60 -8.61 7.56
C ALA A 30 2.40 -8.78 8.49
N GLY A 31 1.27 -9.15 7.91
CA GLY A 31 0.03 -9.33 8.66
C GLY A 31 -0.83 -8.09 8.75
N ASN A 32 -0.35 -6.96 8.24
CA ASN A 32 -1.09 -5.70 8.25
C ASN A 32 -1.58 -5.34 6.86
N CYS A 33 -2.51 -4.41 6.80
CA CYS A 33 -3.02 -3.93 5.53
C CYS A 33 -3.15 -2.41 5.56
N HIS A 34 -3.22 -1.82 4.38
CA HIS A 34 -3.36 -0.39 4.20
C HIS A 34 -4.48 -0.14 3.20
N PHE A 35 -5.38 0.75 3.55
CA PHE A 35 -6.49 1.13 2.68
C PHE A 35 -6.22 2.51 2.10
N CYS A 36 -6.27 2.61 0.78
CA CYS A 36 -6.16 3.88 0.08
C CYS A 36 -7.50 4.20 -0.57
N PRO A 37 -8.22 5.23 -0.11
CA PRO A 37 -9.50 5.60 -0.72
C PRO A 37 -9.30 6.09 -2.14
N LYS A 38 -10.35 5.99 -2.94
CA LYS A 38 -10.28 6.50 -4.30
C LYS A 38 -10.04 8.01 -4.27
N GLY A 39 -9.35 8.51 -5.30
CA GLY A 39 -9.03 9.92 -5.40
C GLY A 39 -7.74 10.32 -4.69
N HIS A 40 -7.07 9.37 -4.05
CA HIS A 40 -5.82 9.65 -3.33
C HIS A 40 -4.64 8.96 -4.02
N SER A 41 -3.48 9.55 -3.85
CA SER A 41 -2.22 8.99 -4.36
C SER A 41 -1.54 8.18 -3.28
N HIS A 42 -0.92 7.07 -3.69
CA HIS A 42 -0.11 6.30 -2.79
C HIS A 42 0.92 5.48 -3.58
N SER A 43 1.95 5.05 -2.90
CA SER A 43 2.90 4.11 -3.47
C SER A 43 3.49 3.26 -2.36
N LEU A 44 3.86 2.04 -2.72
CA LEU A 44 4.53 1.13 -1.79
C LEU A 44 5.99 1.02 -2.20
N ARG A 45 6.88 1.18 -1.24
CA ARG A 45 8.32 1.12 -1.46
C ARG A 45 8.94 0.09 -0.53
N ASN A 46 9.93 -0.62 -1.05
CA ASN A 46 10.74 -1.51 -0.23
C ASN A 46 12.03 -0.77 0.08
N GLU A 47 12.13 -0.24 1.29
CA GLU A 47 13.31 0.47 1.75
C GLU A 47 14.24 -0.41 2.58
N SER A 48 13.95 -1.70 2.62
CA SER A 48 14.78 -2.68 3.30
C SER A 48 15.67 -3.39 2.28
N ASP A 49 16.60 -4.21 2.75
CA ASP A 49 17.41 -5.06 1.88
C ASP A 49 16.85 -6.48 1.80
N GLN A 50 15.60 -6.65 2.21
CA GLN A 50 14.90 -7.93 2.16
C GLN A 50 13.82 -7.91 1.08
N VAL A 51 13.49 -9.08 0.56
CA VAL A 51 12.38 -9.22 -0.37
C VAL A 51 11.08 -9.09 0.40
N ILE A 52 10.12 -8.34 -0.17
CA ILE A 52 8.78 -8.26 0.40
C ILE A 52 7.80 -8.99 -0.51
N GLU A 53 6.73 -9.49 0.09
CA GLU A 53 5.63 -10.09 -0.64
C GLU A 53 4.35 -9.45 -0.17
N PHE A 54 3.53 -9.06 -1.12
CA PHE A 54 2.25 -8.42 -0.82
C PHE A 54 1.28 -8.68 -1.96
N TYR A 55 0.00 -8.44 -1.70
CA TYR A 55 -0.96 -8.35 -2.80
C TYR A 55 -1.88 -7.17 -2.55
N ALA A 56 -2.45 -6.69 -3.64
CA ALA A 56 -3.34 -5.54 -3.60
C ALA A 56 -4.68 -5.94 -4.19
N VAL A 57 -5.75 -5.43 -3.57
CA VAL A 57 -7.11 -5.60 -4.05
C VAL A 57 -7.61 -4.23 -4.44
N VAL A 58 -8.12 -4.11 -5.67
CA VAL A 58 -8.67 -2.85 -6.16
C VAL A 58 -10.15 -3.08 -6.37
N PRO A 59 -10.98 -2.83 -5.34
CA PRO A 59 -12.42 -3.04 -5.47
C PRO A 59 -13.00 -2.09 -6.51
N GLU A 60 -13.93 -2.58 -7.28
CA GLU A 60 -14.64 -1.74 -8.23
C GLU A 60 -15.63 -0.87 -7.46
N GLN A 61 -15.64 0.42 -7.80
CA GLN A 61 -16.47 1.41 -7.09
C GLN A 61 -17.64 1.84 -7.94
#